data_d34671c5e70868cf28ff619e4486d926
#
_entry.id   d34671c5e70868cf28ff619e4486d926
#
_cell.length_a   1.000
_cell.length_b   1.000
_cell.length_c   1.000
_cell.angle_alpha   90.00
_cell.angle_beta   90.00
_cell.angle_gamma   90.00
#
_symmetry.space_group_name_H-M   'P 1'
#
loop_
_entity.id
_entity.type
_entity.pdbx_description
1 polymer ?
#
loop_
_entity_poly.entity_id
_entity_poly.type
_entity_poly.pdbx_seq_one_letter_code
_entity_poly.pdbx_strand_id
1 'polypeptide(L)'
;MRHSPLHFVVAAFMGLLSNLPAHAADKVNVAVLNAAGDIGLFIAQERGYFRDEGLDVSLTHIDSAVKMMPLLGTGDLDVGGGATTAALYNAADRKIDVRVVASRARTAPGFGYQALVIRKDLVDSGKYKSYSDLKGLKFAFASPGSTPISSLNEVLKKANLTFSDMTVTYLNFGAQVAALQNGAIDGTIMIEPYLSQVVGLGAAVNVTPTEAYYPAAEVSLLLYGDKFIKERPLIATRFMKAFLRGARDFKDAIDAGRWKSGPVADDVIRIFARNVNMPEAVIRGMTPQFADADGDINVESLRMDLAWFKQSGDVTSKTITADMIVDLTFAKAAAKELGPYKAK
;
A
#
# COMPACT_ATOMS: atom_id res chain seq x y z
N MET A 1 80.53 -26.88 36.85
CA MET A 1 79.55 -27.06 35.75
C MET A 1 78.26 -26.38 36.21
N ARG A 2 77.95 -25.22 35.65
CA ARG A 2 76.83 -24.39 36.08
C ARG A 2 75.66 -24.54 35.08
N HIS A 3 74.50 -25.05 35.52
CA HIS A 3 73.29 -25.11 34.74
C HIS A 3 72.49 -23.83 34.98
N SER A 4 72.24 -23.02 33.95
CA SER A 4 71.29 -21.91 33.95
C SER A 4 69.88 -22.41 33.59
N PRO A 5 68.86 -22.04 34.31
CA PRO A 5 67.49 -22.31 33.88
C PRO A 5 66.98 -21.19 32.96
N LEU A 6 66.41 -21.58 31.82
CA LEU A 6 65.80 -20.77 30.81
C LEU A 6 64.33 -20.44 31.30
N HIS A 7 64.04 -19.16 31.57
CA HIS A 7 62.71 -18.73 31.93
C HIS A 7 61.86 -18.49 30.67
N PHE A 8 60.85 -19.31 30.47
CA PHE A 8 59.82 -19.08 29.45
C PHE A 8 58.81 -18.07 30.02
N VAL A 9 58.76 -16.86 29.44
CA VAL A 9 57.71 -15.87 29.67
C VAL A 9 56.60 -16.12 28.67
N VAL A 10 55.49 -16.71 29.14
CA VAL A 10 54.24 -16.83 28.35
C VAL A 10 53.47 -15.51 28.52
N ALA A 11 53.49 -14.68 27.50
CA ALA A 11 52.68 -13.47 27.41
C ALA A 11 51.22 -13.87 27.09
N ALA A 12 50.37 -13.83 28.10
CA ALA A 12 48.91 -13.98 27.94
C ALA A 12 48.33 -12.73 27.27
N PHE A 13 48.08 -12.80 25.95
CA PHE A 13 47.30 -11.79 25.22
C PHE A 13 45.81 -11.99 25.58
N MET A 14 45.34 -11.33 26.62
CA MET A 14 43.93 -11.24 26.95
C MET A 14 43.27 -10.29 25.95
N GLY A 15 42.65 -10.86 24.91
CA GLY A 15 41.82 -10.12 23.97
C GLY A 15 40.63 -9.49 24.71
N LEU A 16 40.62 -8.16 24.86
CA LEU A 16 39.41 -7.39 25.19
C LEU A 16 38.42 -7.52 24.03
N LEU A 17 37.55 -8.53 24.11
CA LEU A 17 36.32 -8.53 23.35
C LEU A 17 35.47 -7.37 23.91
N SER A 18 35.52 -6.25 23.22
CA SER A 18 34.64 -5.11 23.46
C SER A 18 33.20 -5.61 23.27
N ASN A 19 32.50 -5.91 24.38
CA ASN A 19 31.06 -6.06 24.40
C ASN A 19 30.46 -4.68 24.03
N LEU A 20 30.31 -4.40 22.74
CA LEU A 20 29.43 -3.33 22.30
C LEU A 20 28.03 -3.72 22.80
N PRO A 21 27.36 -2.85 23.58
CA PRO A 21 26.00 -3.12 24.00
C PRO A 21 25.18 -3.36 22.72
N ALA A 22 24.60 -4.53 22.57
CA ALA A 22 23.61 -4.80 21.54
C ALA A 22 22.48 -3.80 21.79
N HIS A 23 22.41 -2.72 21.03
CA HIS A 23 21.26 -1.83 21.05
C HIS A 23 20.06 -2.67 20.69
N ALA A 24 19.05 -2.72 21.58
CA ALA A 24 17.77 -3.34 21.25
C ALA A 24 17.21 -2.67 19.99
N ALA A 25 16.74 -3.48 19.05
CA ALA A 25 16.17 -2.95 17.81
C ALA A 25 14.98 -2.03 18.11
N ASP A 26 14.88 -0.92 17.39
CA ASP A 26 13.79 0.04 17.55
C ASP A 26 12.49 -0.54 17.02
N LYS A 27 11.47 -0.64 17.89
CA LYS A 27 10.16 -1.18 17.50
C LYS A 27 9.40 -0.21 16.60
N VAL A 28 8.79 -0.73 15.53
CA VAL A 28 7.91 0.03 14.62
C VAL A 28 6.65 -0.79 14.35
N ASN A 29 5.50 -0.23 14.70
CA ASN A 29 4.18 -0.84 14.50
C ASN A 29 3.59 -0.37 13.18
N VAL A 30 3.32 -1.30 12.26
CA VAL A 30 2.88 -1.03 10.90
C VAL A 30 1.56 -1.72 10.60
N ALA A 31 0.59 -0.98 10.07
CA ALA A 31 -0.65 -1.54 9.57
C ALA A 31 -0.58 -1.80 8.07
N VAL A 32 -1.08 -2.97 7.65
CA VAL A 32 -1.21 -3.42 6.26
C VAL A 32 -2.64 -3.82 5.92
N LEU A 33 -3.01 -3.78 4.65
CA LEU A 33 -4.33 -4.19 4.14
C LEU A 33 -4.34 -5.60 3.52
N ASN A 34 -3.18 -6.24 3.41
CA ASN A 34 -2.95 -7.46 2.63
C ASN A 34 -3.34 -7.30 1.15
N ALA A 35 -3.01 -6.16 0.56
CA ALA A 35 -3.28 -5.80 -0.82
C ALA A 35 -1.98 -5.48 -1.57
N ALA A 36 -2.06 -5.31 -2.89
CA ALA A 36 -0.91 -5.11 -3.77
C ALA A 36 0.05 -4.01 -3.29
N GLY A 37 -0.47 -2.91 -2.72
CA GLY A 37 0.37 -1.84 -2.19
C GLY A 37 1.30 -2.25 -1.04
N ASP A 38 1.07 -3.39 -0.37
CA ASP A 38 1.89 -3.83 0.76
C ASP A 38 3.14 -4.61 0.34
N ILE A 39 3.26 -4.97 -0.95
CA ILE A 39 4.31 -5.87 -1.45
C ILE A 39 5.73 -5.38 -1.11
N GLY A 40 6.00 -4.08 -1.19
CA GLY A 40 7.29 -3.50 -0.82
C GLY A 40 7.62 -3.66 0.67
N LEU A 41 6.60 -3.57 1.55
CA LEU A 41 6.76 -3.81 2.99
C LEU A 41 7.07 -5.29 3.28
N PHE A 42 6.36 -6.21 2.61
CA PHE A 42 6.60 -7.64 2.78
C PHE A 42 7.98 -8.06 2.27
N ILE A 43 8.44 -7.51 1.13
CA ILE A 43 9.82 -7.73 0.65
C ILE A 43 10.84 -7.20 1.66
N ALA A 44 10.65 -5.98 2.17
CA ALA A 44 11.56 -5.39 3.14
C ALA A 44 11.64 -6.23 4.43
N GLN A 45 10.52 -6.78 4.91
CA GLN A 45 10.45 -7.66 6.07
C GLN A 45 11.18 -8.98 5.81
N GLU A 46 10.84 -9.69 4.74
CA GLU A 46 11.35 -11.04 4.46
C GLU A 46 12.84 -11.04 4.09
N ARG A 47 13.30 -10.00 3.39
CA ARG A 47 14.71 -9.82 3.04
C ARG A 47 15.55 -9.20 4.16
N GLY A 48 14.92 -8.91 5.31
CA GLY A 48 15.62 -8.39 6.48
C GLY A 48 16.05 -6.93 6.37
N TYR A 49 15.51 -6.15 5.44
CA TYR A 49 15.91 -4.74 5.25
C TYR A 49 15.59 -3.87 6.46
N PHE A 50 14.51 -4.17 7.19
CA PHE A 50 14.23 -3.51 8.45
C PHE A 50 15.27 -3.86 9.51
N ARG A 51 15.70 -5.11 9.60
CA ARG A 51 16.76 -5.54 10.53
C ARG A 51 18.11 -4.90 10.20
N ASP A 52 18.44 -4.77 8.92
CA ASP A 52 19.66 -4.08 8.49
C ASP A 52 19.73 -2.64 8.97
N GLU A 53 18.57 -2.00 9.10
CA GLU A 53 18.40 -0.64 9.64
C GLU A 53 18.21 -0.63 11.17
N GLY A 54 18.39 -1.76 11.86
CA GLY A 54 18.23 -1.86 13.31
C GLY A 54 16.79 -1.73 13.80
N LEU A 55 15.80 -2.13 12.98
CA LEU A 55 14.37 -2.03 13.28
C LEU A 55 13.75 -3.41 13.54
N ASP A 56 12.89 -3.47 14.56
CA ASP A 56 11.98 -4.58 14.84
C ASP A 56 10.57 -4.17 14.41
N VAL A 57 10.17 -4.62 13.21
CA VAL A 57 8.93 -4.20 12.56
C VAL A 57 7.85 -5.26 12.74
N SER A 58 6.70 -4.85 13.29
CA SER A 58 5.50 -5.68 13.39
C SER A 58 4.47 -5.26 12.34
N LEU A 59 4.13 -6.16 11.42
CA LEU A 59 3.08 -5.94 10.41
C LEU A 59 1.75 -6.50 10.92
N THR A 60 0.74 -5.64 11.06
CA THR A 60 -0.60 -6.02 11.55
C THR A 60 -1.66 -5.73 10.50
N HIS A 61 -2.50 -6.71 10.17
CA HIS A 61 -3.62 -6.51 9.25
C HIS A 61 -4.72 -5.65 9.89
N ILE A 62 -5.15 -4.62 9.18
CA ILE A 62 -6.31 -3.78 9.50
C ILE A 62 -7.19 -3.64 8.25
N ASP A 63 -8.50 -3.83 8.39
CA ASP A 63 -9.45 -3.95 7.27
C ASP A 63 -9.54 -2.74 6.32
N SER A 64 -9.19 -1.54 6.79
CA SER A 64 -9.25 -0.31 5.97
C SER A 64 -8.38 0.82 6.49
N ALA A 65 -7.97 1.73 5.59
CA ALA A 65 -7.18 2.91 5.96
C ALA A 65 -7.91 3.82 6.98
N VAL A 66 -9.23 3.93 6.92
CA VAL A 66 -10.02 4.73 7.86
C VAL A 66 -9.87 4.23 9.30
N LYS A 67 -9.84 2.89 9.50
CA LYS A 67 -9.63 2.29 10.82
C LYS A 67 -8.22 2.52 11.38
N MET A 68 -7.24 2.83 10.54
CA MET A 68 -5.87 3.15 10.97
C MET A 68 -5.74 4.58 11.52
N MET A 69 -6.60 5.52 11.09
CA MET A 69 -6.47 6.94 11.43
C MET A 69 -6.41 7.22 12.94
N PRO A 70 -7.32 6.69 13.78
CA PRO A 70 -7.23 6.90 15.24
C PRO A 70 -5.92 6.38 15.83
N LEU A 71 -5.47 5.19 15.39
CA LEU A 71 -4.25 4.54 15.89
C LEU A 71 -2.97 5.29 15.49
N LEU A 72 -2.93 5.85 14.28
CA LEU A 72 -1.85 6.73 13.84
C LEU A 72 -1.85 8.05 14.63
N GLY A 73 -3.04 8.58 14.91
CA GLY A 73 -3.19 9.80 15.70
C GLY A 73 -2.77 9.65 17.17
N THR A 74 -3.04 8.50 17.80
CA THR A 74 -2.64 8.20 19.19
C THR A 74 -1.20 7.73 19.31
N GLY A 75 -0.58 7.24 18.22
CA GLY A 75 0.76 6.65 18.19
C GLY A 75 0.77 5.17 18.58
N ASP A 76 -0.38 4.49 18.60
CA ASP A 76 -0.46 3.03 18.72
C ASP A 76 0.04 2.34 17.44
N LEU A 77 -0.09 3.03 16.30
CA LEU A 77 0.59 2.74 15.04
C LEU A 77 1.59 3.85 14.71
N ASP A 78 2.79 3.47 14.28
CA ASP A 78 3.80 4.35 13.73
C ASP A 78 3.55 4.62 12.24
N VAL A 79 3.20 3.55 11.50
CA VAL A 79 3.07 3.53 10.04
C VAL A 79 1.75 2.87 9.66
N GLY A 80 1.09 3.42 8.65
CA GLY A 80 -0.09 2.84 8.03
C GLY A 80 0.05 2.79 6.52
N GLY A 81 -0.86 2.06 5.89
CA GLY A 81 -0.89 2.01 4.44
C GLY A 81 -2.30 1.86 3.89
N GLY A 82 -2.59 2.56 2.80
CA GLY A 82 -3.89 2.48 2.16
C GLY A 82 -4.18 3.65 1.23
N ALA A 83 -5.42 3.70 0.76
CA ALA A 83 -5.90 4.77 -0.09
C ALA A 83 -5.96 6.11 0.65
N THR A 84 -5.92 7.20 -0.10
CA THR A 84 -6.34 8.52 0.40
C THR A 84 -7.79 8.44 0.86
N THR A 85 -8.08 9.06 1.99
CA THR A 85 -9.44 9.08 2.55
C THR A 85 -9.84 10.46 3.04
N ALA A 86 -11.14 10.74 3.04
CA ALA A 86 -11.68 11.94 3.67
C ALA A 86 -11.29 12.05 5.15
N ALA A 87 -11.17 10.91 5.84
CA ALA A 87 -10.75 10.85 7.23
C ALA A 87 -9.33 11.41 7.44
N LEU A 88 -8.40 11.19 6.49
CA LEU A 88 -7.04 11.75 6.55
C LEU A 88 -7.08 13.28 6.47
N TYR A 89 -7.85 13.84 5.53
CA TYR A 89 -8.00 15.31 5.42
C TYR A 89 -8.68 15.92 6.64
N ASN A 90 -9.73 15.26 7.15
CA ASN A 90 -10.42 15.70 8.36
C ASN A 90 -9.53 15.61 9.61
N ALA A 91 -8.65 14.62 9.68
CA ALA A 91 -7.65 14.54 10.75
C ALA A 91 -6.66 15.72 10.69
N ALA A 92 -6.12 15.99 9.50
CA ALA A 92 -5.19 17.11 9.29
C ALA A 92 -5.84 18.48 9.59
N ASP A 93 -7.11 18.67 9.22
CA ASP A 93 -7.87 19.89 9.54
C ASP A 93 -8.04 20.08 11.06
N ARG A 94 -8.14 18.99 11.81
CA ARG A 94 -8.17 18.97 13.29
C ARG A 94 -6.79 18.99 13.94
N LYS A 95 -5.72 19.21 13.16
CA LYS A 95 -4.33 19.23 13.62
C LYS A 95 -3.83 17.88 14.17
N ILE A 96 -4.42 16.78 13.74
CA ILE A 96 -3.90 15.44 13.94
C ILE A 96 -2.98 15.16 12.75
N ASP A 97 -1.67 15.28 12.98
CA ASP A 97 -0.67 15.24 11.92
C ASP A 97 -0.33 13.82 11.46
N VAL A 98 -1.25 13.19 10.72
CA VAL A 98 -0.92 12.00 9.91
C VAL A 98 -0.50 12.48 8.53
N ARG A 99 0.68 12.03 8.05
CA ARG A 99 1.27 12.48 6.79
C ARG A 99 1.38 11.37 5.77
N VAL A 100 1.12 11.72 4.53
CA VAL A 100 1.47 10.89 3.36
C VAL A 100 2.94 11.10 3.08
N VAL A 101 3.75 10.04 3.20
CA VAL A 101 5.22 10.16 3.13
C VAL A 101 5.83 9.46 1.91
N ALA A 102 5.10 8.55 1.26
CA ALA A 102 5.52 7.92 0.00
C ALA A 102 4.33 7.32 -0.75
N SER A 103 4.46 7.17 -2.08
CA SER A 103 3.62 6.29 -2.89
C SER A 103 4.02 4.83 -2.66
N ARG A 104 3.02 3.95 -2.57
CA ARG A 104 3.20 2.50 -2.53
C ARG A 104 2.69 1.82 -3.79
N ALA A 105 1.65 2.38 -4.38
CA ALA A 105 1.06 1.87 -5.62
C ALA A 105 0.17 2.93 -6.28
N ARG A 106 0.35 3.14 -7.57
CA ARG A 106 -0.54 3.95 -8.39
C ARG A 106 -0.90 3.25 -9.69
N THR A 107 -1.98 3.68 -10.33
CA THR A 107 -2.30 3.26 -11.69
C THR A 107 -1.39 3.98 -12.68
N ALA A 108 -1.07 3.30 -13.76
CA ALA A 108 -0.33 3.85 -14.89
C ALA A 108 -0.70 3.06 -16.15
N PRO A 109 -0.45 3.56 -17.35
CA PRO A 109 -0.69 2.80 -18.56
C PRO A 109 -0.05 1.42 -18.51
N GLY A 110 -0.88 0.35 -18.65
CA GLY A 110 -0.46 -1.04 -18.53
C GLY A 110 -0.37 -1.59 -17.11
N PHE A 111 -0.59 -0.77 -16.07
CA PHE A 111 -0.56 -1.18 -14.65
C PHE A 111 -1.97 -1.16 -14.04
N GLY A 112 -2.89 -1.88 -14.68
CA GLY A 112 -4.32 -1.95 -14.29
C GLY A 112 -4.60 -2.85 -13.08
N TYR A 113 -3.84 -2.68 -12.00
CA TYR A 113 -3.97 -3.49 -10.78
C TYR A 113 -5.23 -3.18 -9.94
N GLN A 114 -6.03 -2.24 -10.38
CA GLN A 114 -7.35 -1.90 -9.83
C GLN A 114 -8.34 -1.77 -10.98
N ALA A 115 -9.57 -2.26 -10.81
CA ALA A 115 -10.57 -2.24 -11.86
C ALA A 115 -11.99 -2.16 -11.32
N LEU A 116 -12.90 -1.61 -12.15
CA LEU A 116 -14.33 -1.83 -12.01
C LEU A 116 -14.64 -3.28 -12.35
N VAL A 117 -15.19 -4.00 -11.39
CA VAL A 117 -15.68 -5.38 -11.58
C VAL A 117 -17.19 -5.42 -11.41
N ILE A 118 -17.82 -6.23 -12.25
CA ILE A 118 -19.26 -6.50 -12.21
C ILE A 118 -19.45 -8.01 -12.13
N ARG A 119 -20.42 -8.46 -11.34
CA ARG A 119 -20.76 -9.86 -11.19
C ARG A 119 -20.98 -10.52 -12.55
N LYS A 120 -20.39 -11.70 -12.73
CA LYS A 120 -20.30 -12.37 -14.03
C LYS A 120 -21.68 -12.66 -14.65
N ASP A 121 -22.66 -13.10 -13.86
CA ASP A 121 -24.01 -13.41 -14.34
C ASP A 121 -24.76 -12.17 -14.88
N LEU A 122 -24.47 -10.97 -14.38
CA LEU A 122 -25.04 -9.74 -14.92
C LEU A 122 -24.45 -9.38 -16.28
N VAL A 123 -23.16 -9.67 -16.49
CA VAL A 123 -22.49 -9.47 -17.77
C VAL A 123 -22.97 -10.53 -18.77
N ASP A 124 -22.96 -11.81 -18.40
CA ASP A 124 -23.34 -12.92 -19.27
C ASP A 124 -24.80 -12.87 -19.70
N SER A 125 -25.70 -12.43 -18.81
CA SER A 125 -27.12 -12.26 -19.14
C SER A 125 -27.44 -11.00 -19.94
N GLY A 126 -26.44 -10.12 -20.16
CA GLY A 126 -26.62 -8.84 -20.82
C GLY A 126 -27.38 -7.80 -20.02
N LYS A 127 -27.53 -8.00 -18.71
CA LYS A 127 -28.07 -6.97 -17.77
C LYS A 127 -27.07 -5.83 -17.56
N TYR A 128 -25.79 -6.10 -17.71
CA TYR A 128 -24.73 -5.09 -17.73
C TYR A 128 -24.02 -5.09 -19.09
N LYS A 129 -24.04 -3.97 -19.80
CA LYS A 129 -23.38 -3.74 -21.10
C LYS A 129 -22.58 -2.46 -21.14
N SER A 130 -22.94 -1.49 -20.31
CA SER A 130 -22.34 -0.15 -20.30
C SER A 130 -22.44 0.48 -18.91
N TYR A 131 -21.77 1.63 -18.72
CA TYR A 131 -21.83 2.36 -17.45
C TYR A 131 -23.26 2.81 -17.06
N SER A 132 -24.16 3.01 -18.03
CA SER A 132 -25.55 3.37 -17.73
C SER A 132 -26.30 2.26 -16.97
N ASP A 133 -25.86 1.01 -17.12
CA ASP A 133 -26.45 -0.16 -16.45
C ASP A 133 -26.01 -0.31 -14.99
N LEU A 134 -25.15 0.60 -14.50
CA LEU A 134 -24.81 0.71 -13.08
C LEU A 134 -25.99 1.16 -12.21
N LYS A 135 -27.00 1.79 -12.82
CA LYS A 135 -28.19 2.24 -12.11
C LYS A 135 -28.92 1.10 -11.40
N GLY A 136 -29.17 1.27 -10.10
CA GLY A 136 -29.86 0.28 -9.27
C GLY A 136 -28.95 -0.84 -8.75
N LEU A 137 -27.68 -0.92 -9.16
CA LEU A 137 -26.78 -1.96 -8.69
C LEU A 137 -26.32 -1.71 -7.25
N LYS A 138 -25.94 -2.82 -6.58
CA LYS A 138 -25.39 -2.83 -5.22
C LYS A 138 -23.88 -2.90 -5.27
N PHE A 139 -23.22 -1.93 -4.70
CA PHE A 139 -21.76 -1.84 -4.66
C PHE A 139 -21.23 -1.92 -3.23
N ALA A 140 -20.01 -2.45 -3.07
CA ALA A 140 -19.29 -2.39 -1.81
C ALA A 140 -17.92 -1.73 -1.98
N PHE A 141 -17.45 -1.06 -0.93
CA PHE A 141 -16.10 -0.49 -0.82
C PHE A 141 -15.50 -0.84 0.54
N ALA A 142 -14.16 -0.75 0.68
CA ALA A 142 -13.51 -1.06 1.95
C ALA A 142 -13.75 0.02 3.03
N SER A 143 -14.03 1.26 2.62
CA SER A 143 -14.33 2.37 3.53
C SER A 143 -15.05 3.51 2.82
N PRO A 144 -15.83 4.34 3.56
CA PRO A 144 -16.40 5.58 3.03
C PRO A 144 -15.30 6.58 2.67
N GLY A 145 -15.60 7.54 1.78
CA GLY A 145 -14.73 8.66 1.44
C GLY A 145 -13.32 8.23 1.07
N SER A 146 -13.15 7.32 0.12
CA SER A 146 -11.86 6.76 -0.29
C SER A 146 -11.64 6.86 -1.79
N THR A 147 -10.38 6.80 -2.25
CA THR A 147 -10.00 6.87 -3.68
C THR A 147 -10.81 5.91 -4.59
N PRO A 148 -11.12 4.65 -4.22
CA PRO A 148 -11.99 3.82 -5.04
C PRO A 148 -13.38 4.42 -5.27
N ILE A 149 -13.94 5.14 -4.28
CA ILE A 149 -15.23 5.82 -4.43
C ILE A 149 -15.08 7.03 -5.35
N SER A 150 -14.03 7.86 -5.18
CA SER A 150 -13.79 8.99 -6.07
C SER A 150 -13.53 8.54 -7.51
N SER A 151 -12.85 7.41 -7.70
CA SER A 151 -12.62 6.85 -9.03
C SER A 151 -13.92 6.33 -9.67
N LEU A 152 -14.80 5.67 -8.91
CA LEU A 152 -16.13 5.28 -9.43
C LEU A 152 -16.96 6.50 -9.82
N ASN A 153 -16.84 7.62 -9.12
CA ASN A 153 -17.53 8.86 -9.47
C ASN A 153 -17.20 9.31 -10.92
N GLU A 154 -15.96 9.11 -11.37
CA GLU A 154 -15.59 9.44 -12.76
C GLU A 154 -16.30 8.52 -13.78
N VAL A 155 -16.57 7.28 -13.41
CA VAL A 155 -17.40 6.36 -14.23
C VAL A 155 -18.88 6.82 -14.24
N LEU A 156 -19.42 7.14 -13.06
CA LEU A 156 -20.82 7.59 -12.92
C LEU A 156 -21.07 8.89 -13.71
N LYS A 157 -20.15 9.86 -13.66
CA LYS A 157 -20.23 11.08 -14.48
C LYS A 157 -20.35 10.79 -15.98
N LYS A 158 -19.58 9.82 -16.51
CA LYS A 158 -19.64 9.42 -17.93
C LYS A 158 -21.02 8.83 -18.31
N ALA A 159 -21.75 8.28 -17.35
CA ALA A 159 -23.08 7.72 -17.53
C ALA A 159 -24.22 8.67 -17.15
N ASN A 160 -23.93 9.91 -16.73
CA ASN A 160 -24.88 10.84 -16.13
C ASN A 160 -25.60 10.25 -14.90
N LEU A 161 -24.89 9.45 -14.11
CA LEU A 161 -25.36 8.85 -12.86
C LEU A 161 -24.65 9.51 -11.66
N THR A 162 -25.23 9.26 -10.48
CA THR A 162 -24.69 9.66 -9.19
C THR A 162 -24.73 8.49 -8.22
N PHE A 163 -24.12 8.60 -7.04
CA PHE A 163 -24.22 7.57 -6.00
C PHE A 163 -25.64 7.35 -5.48
N SER A 164 -26.55 8.30 -5.62
CA SER A 164 -27.98 8.12 -5.29
C SER A 164 -28.69 7.14 -6.23
N ASP A 165 -28.15 6.87 -7.40
CA ASP A 165 -28.65 5.86 -8.34
C ASP A 165 -28.22 4.43 -8.00
N MET A 166 -27.44 4.23 -6.92
CA MET A 166 -26.87 2.95 -6.52
C MET A 166 -27.11 2.67 -5.04
N THR A 167 -26.96 1.41 -4.64
CA THR A 167 -26.87 1.05 -3.22
C THR A 167 -25.41 0.81 -2.86
N VAL A 168 -24.88 1.52 -1.85
CA VAL A 168 -23.50 1.39 -1.40
C VAL A 168 -23.45 0.80 0.00
N THR A 169 -22.56 -0.17 0.21
CA THR A 169 -22.23 -0.77 1.51
C THR A 169 -20.72 -0.83 1.72
N TYR A 170 -20.29 -1.17 2.93
CA TYR A 170 -18.86 -1.21 3.26
C TYR A 170 -18.46 -2.60 3.76
N LEU A 171 -17.53 -3.24 3.04
CA LEU A 171 -17.02 -4.58 3.28
C LEU A 171 -15.51 -4.59 3.03
N ASN A 172 -14.72 -5.30 3.84
CA ASN A 172 -13.32 -5.53 3.52
C ASN A 172 -13.17 -6.36 2.23
N PHE A 173 -11.98 -6.40 1.65
CA PHE A 173 -11.77 -7.02 0.32
C PHE A 173 -12.17 -8.51 0.28
N GLY A 174 -11.84 -9.30 1.32
CA GLY A 174 -12.26 -10.71 1.37
C GLY A 174 -13.77 -10.88 1.43
N ALA A 175 -14.46 -10.03 2.21
CA ALA A 175 -15.91 -10.03 2.27
C ALA A 175 -16.56 -9.58 0.95
N GLN A 176 -15.94 -8.65 0.21
CA GLN A 176 -16.40 -8.26 -1.13
C GLN A 176 -16.32 -9.44 -2.12
N VAL A 177 -15.23 -10.24 -2.08
CA VAL A 177 -15.12 -11.46 -2.91
C VAL A 177 -16.27 -12.42 -2.61
N ALA A 178 -16.52 -12.72 -1.33
CA ALA A 178 -17.64 -13.58 -0.93
C ALA A 178 -19.01 -13.01 -1.33
N ALA A 179 -19.19 -11.69 -1.20
CA ALA A 179 -20.43 -11.01 -1.54
C ALA A 179 -20.72 -11.00 -3.07
N LEU A 180 -19.69 -10.92 -3.91
CA LEU A 180 -19.82 -11.10 -5.36
C LEU A 180 -20.18 -12.54 -5.72
N GLN A 181 -19.56 -13.54 -5.04
CA GLN A 181 -19.87 -14.96 -5.27
C GLN A 181 -21.32 -15.33 -4.92
N ASN A 182 -21.85 -14.81 -3.82
CA ASN A 182 -23.21 -15.15 -3.36
C ASN A 182 -24.29 -14.18 -3.85
N GLY A 183 -23.94 -13.15 -4.63
CA GLY A 183 -24.87 -12.17 -5.19
C GLY A 183 -25.38 -11.11 -4.20
N ALA A 184 -24.72 -10.94 -3.06
CA ALA A 184 -25.08 -9.88 -2.10
C ALA A 184 -24.73 -8.48 -2.61
N ILE A 185 -23.68 -8.38 -3.45
CA ILE A 185 -23.33 -7.17 -4.21
C ILE A 185 -23.20 -7.50 -5.70
N ASP A 186 -23.34 -6.48 -6.54
CA ASP A 186 -23.32 -6.57 -8.00
C ASP A 186 -22.01 -6.11 -8.61
N GLY A 187 -21.26 -5.25 -7.90
CA GLY A 187 -19.99 -4.73 -8.36
C GLY A 187 -19.17 -4.03 -7.29
N THR A 188 -17.95 -3.67 -7.63
CA THR A 188 -17.02 -2.88 -6.81
C THR A 188 -15.88 -2.34 -7.66
N ILE A 189 -15.08 -1.43 -7.08
CA ILE A 189 -13.72 -1.15 -7.57
C ILE A 189 -12.76 -2.07 -6.79
N MET A 190 -12.32 -3.14 -7.44
CA MET A 190 -11.50 -4.18 -6.81
C MET A 190 -10.01 -3.95 -7.09
N ILE A 191 -9.18 -4.29 -6.11
CA ILE A 191 -7.73 -4.18 -6.17
C ILE A 191 -7.06 -5.57 -6.15
N GLU A 192 -5.87 -5.69 -6.74
CA GLU A 192 -5.10 -6.92 -6.65
C GLU A 192 -4.59 -7.21 -5.21
N PRO A 193 -4.49 -8.46 -4.78
CA PRO A 193 -4.71 -9.69 -5.55
C PRO A 193 -6.18 -10.17 -5.60
N TYR A 194 -7.09 -9.46 -4.93
CA TYR A 194 -8.52 -9.83 -4.86
C TYR A 194 -9.22 -9.71 -6.21
N LEU A 195 -8.75 -8.81 -7.09
CA LEU A 195 -9.22 -8.71 -8.47
C LEU A 195 -8.99 -10.01 -9.24
N SER A 196 -7.76 -10.50 -9.25
CA SER A 196 -7.43 -11.79 -9.88
C SER A 196 -8.13 -12.96 -9.20
N GLN A 197 -8.30 -12.93 -7.88
CA GLN A 197 -9.03 -13.95 -7.15
C GLN A 197 -10.49 -14.03 -7.60
N VAL A 198 -11.22 -12.91 -7.59
CA VAL A 198 -12.65 -12.92 -7.91
C VAL A 198 -12.93 -13.25 -9.37
N VAL A 199 -12.04 -12.83 -10.28
CA VAL A 199 -12.12 -13.19 -11.71
C VAL A 199 -11.79 -14.66 -11.92
N GLY A 200 -10.75 -15.18 -11.27
CA GLY A 200 -10.35 -16.59 -11.34
C GLY A 200 -11.41 -17.54 -10.77
N LEU A 201 -12.19 -17.12 -9.76
CA LEU A 201 -13.35 -17.83 -9.24
C LEU A 201 -14.58 -17.77 -10.17
N GLY A 202 -14.52 -16.97 -11.24
CA GLY A 202 -15.66 -16.79 -12.15
C GLY A 202 -16.83 -16.02 -11.51
N ALA A 203 -16.60 -15.32 -10.39
CA ALA A 203 -17.65 -14.59 -9.69
C ALA A 203 -17.91 -13.21 -10.29
N ALA A 204 -16.88 -12.58 -10.87
CA ALA A 204 -16.98 -11.26 -11.50
C ALA A 204 -16.11 -11.17 -12.76
N VAL A 205 -16.38 -10.15 -13.55
CA VAL A 205 -15.63 -9.77 -14.75
C VAL A 205 -14.96 -8.42 -14.50
N ASN A 206 -13.67 -8.29 -14.86
CA ASN A 206 -13.01 -7.00 -14.98
C ASN A 206 -13.57 -6.30 -16.23
N VAL A 207 -14.41 -5.30 -16.02
CA VAL A 207 -15.08 -4.60 -17.13
C VAL A 207 -14.32 -3.36 -17.58
N THR A 208 -13.57 -2.72 -16.68
CA THR A 208 -12.73 -1.57 -17.04
C THR A 208 -11.64 -1.36 -15.99
N PRO A 209 -10.35 -1.36 -16.38
CA PRO A 209 -9.27 -1.00 -15.47
C PRO A 209 -9.32 0.49 -15.10
N THR A 210 -8.92 0.82 -13.88
CA THR A 210 -9.07 2.18 -13.33
C THR A 210 -8.32 3.23 -14.14
N GLU A 211 -7.15 2.93 -14.70
CA GLU A 211 -6.38 3.88 -15.50
C GLU A 211 -7.12 4.36 -16.76
N ALA A 212 -8.15 3.66 -17.21
CA ALA A 212 -8.95 4.07 -18.38
C ALA A 212 -9.90 5.24 -18.08
N TYR A 213 -10.24 5.45 -16.82
CA TYR A 213 -11.17 6.52 -16.42
C TYR A 213 -10.63 7.42 -15.30
N TYR A 214 -9.62 6.98 -14.58
CA TYR A 214 -8.93 7.74 -13.53
C TYR A 214 -7.40 7.51 -13.67
N PRO A 215 -6.74 8.15 -14.65
CA PRO A 215 -5.33 7.90 -14.93
C PRO A 215 -4.43 8.38 -13.80
N ALA A 216 -3.35 7.64 -13.56
CA ALA A 216 -2.32 7.92 -12.55
C ALA A 216 -2.89 8.11 -11.12
N ALA A 217 -3.97 7.38 -10.79
CA ALA A 217 -4.56 7.41 -9.45
C ALA A 217 -3.55 6.89 -8.40
N GLU A 218 -3.32 7.67 -7.35
CA GLU A 218 -2.60 7.24 -6.14
C GLU A 218 -3.53 6.40 -5.28
N VAL A 219 -3.51 5.10 -5.49
CA VAL A 219 -4.44 4.18 -4.83
C VAL A 219 -3.91 3.66 -3.50
N SER A 220 -2.59 3.65 -3.32
CA SER A 220 -1.99 3.19 -2.07
C SER A 220 -0.80 4.05 -1.66
N LEU A 221 -0.88 4.58 -0.46
CA LEU A 221 0.06 5.53 0.13
C LEU A 221 0.65 4.96 1.42
N LEU A 222 1.87 5.36 1.75
CA LEU A 222 2.48 5.14 3.05
C LEU A 222 2.18 6.35 3.93
N LEU A 223 1.66 6.08 5.13
CA LEU A 223 1.26 7.09 6.11
C LEU A 223 2.13 6.97 7.34
N TYR A 224 2.62 8.09 7.85
CA TYR A 224 3.29 8.18 9.15
C TYR A 224 2.39 8.90 10.16
N GLY A 225 2.34 8.36 11.38
CA GLY A 225 1.69 9.00 12.50
C GLY A 225 2.49 10.18 13.06
N ASP A 226 1.79 11.13 13.67
CA ASP A 226 2.37 12.37 14.20
C ASP A 226 3.53 12.14 15.18
N LYS A 227 3.34 11.26 16.15
CA LYS A 227 4.39 10.92 17.13
C LYS A 227 5.61 10.31 16.48
N PHE A 228 5.41 9.44 15.48
CA PHE A 228 6.52 8.81 14.77
C PHE A 228 7.38 9.82 14.03
N ILE A 229 6.76 10.81 13.41
CA ILE A 229 7.45 11.91 12.72
C ILE A 229 8.19 12.80 13.71
N LYS A 230 7.54 13.22 14.80
CA LYS A 230 8.06 14.26 15.71
C LYS A 230 9.05 13.73 16.73
N GLU A 231 8.76 12.57 17.30
CA GLU A 231 9.53 12.01 18.41
C GLU A 231 10.63 11.06 17.95
N ARG A 232 10.49 10.43 16.74
CA ARG A 232 11.37 9.38 16.24
C ARG A 232 11.81 9.58 14.78
N PRO A 233 12.20 10.80 14.33
CA PRO A 233 12.47 11.12 12.91
C PRO A 233 13.61 10.30 12.31
N LEU A 234 14.63 9.94 13.08
CA LEU A 234 15.73 9.08 12.61
C LEU A 234 15.26 7.65 12.34
N ILE A 235 14.38 7.11 13.17
CA ILE A 235 13.77 5.80 13.00
C ILE A 235 12.85 5.84 11.77
N ALA A 236 12.06 6.89 11.61
CA ALA A 236 11.19 7.11 10.46
C ALA A 236 11.98 7.13 9.13
N THR A 237 13.17 7.76 9.11
CA THR A 237 14.05 7.78 7.94
C THR A 237 14.64 6.39 7.65
N ARG A 238 15.11 5.67 8.67
CA ARG A 238 15.62 4.29 8.51
C ARG A 238 14.53 3.34 8.02
N PHE A 239 13.30 3.48 8.53
CA PHE A 239 12.16 2.71 8.06
C PHE A 239 11.88 2.99 6.58
N MET A 240 11.85 4.26 6.17
CA MET A 240 11.65 4.66 4.78
C MET A 240 12.73 4.05 3.87
N LYS A 241 13.99 4.07 4.30
CA LYS A 241 15.10 3.49 3.53
C LYS A 241 14.91 1.98 3.30
N ALA A 242 14.53 1.24 4.34
CA ALA A 242 14.22 -0.18 4.21
C ALA A 242 13.02 -0.43 3.29
N PHE A 243 11.95 0.38 3.42
CA PHE A 243 10.78 0.30 2.54
C PHE A 243 11.15 0.55 1.07
N LEU A 244 11.92 1.60 0.77
CA LEU A 244 12.34 1.91 -0.60
C LEU A 244 13.22 0.80 -1.20
N ARG A 245 14.06 0.11 -0.41
CA ARG A 245 14.77 -1.09 -0.88
C ARG A 245 13.79 -2.16 -1.34
N GLY A 246 12.74 -2.42 -0.56
CA GLY A 246 11.68 -3.38 -0.93
C GLY A 246 10.88 -2.94 -2.17
N ALA A 247 10.56 -1.64 -2.31
CA ALA A 247 9.89 -1.09 -3.48
C ALA A 247 10.75 -1.20 -4.76
N ARG A 248 12.06 -0.96 -4.66
CA ARG A 248 13.02 -1.12 -5.76
C ARG A 248 13.16 -2.57 -6.19
N ASP A 249 13.22 -3.51 -5.25
CA ASP A 249 13.25 -4.94 -5.55
C ASP A 249 11.95 -5.43 -6.20
N PHE A 250 10.80 -4.89 -5.78
CA PHE A 250 9.54 -5.15 -6.49
C PHE A 250 9.59 -4.61 -7.92
N LYS A 251 10.08 -3.40 -8.12
CA LYS A 251 10.23 -2.80 -9.45
C LYS A 251 11.15 -3.62 -10.36
N ASP A 252 12.19 -4.24 -9.81
CA ASP A 252 13.07 -5.14 -10.55
C ASP A 252 12.36 -6.44 -10.99
N ALA A 253 11.31 -6.86 -10.29
CA ALA A 253 10.53 -8.07 -10.59
C ALA A 253 9.47 -7.90 -11.69
N ILE A 254 9.20 -6.65 -12.11
CA ILE A 254 8.11 -6.33 -13.05
C ILE A 254 8.61 -5.56 -14.27
N ASP A 255 7.86 -5.66 -15.36
CA ASP A 255 8.03 -4.85 -16.56
C ASP A 255 6.67 -4.57 -17.20
N ALA A 256 6.39 -3.29 -17.50
CA ALA A 256 5.18 -2.82 -18.18
C ALA A 256 3.87 -3.48 -17.66
N GLY A 257 3.71 -3.55 -16.31
CA GLY A 257 2.53 -4.14 -15.68
C GLY A 257 2.46 -5.67 -15.73
N ARG A 258 3.58 -6.34 -15.95
CA ARG A 258 3.68 -7.81 -15.97
C ARG A 258 4.83 -8.27 -15.07
N TRP A 259 4.69 -9.47 -14.52
CA TRP A 259 5.80 -10.14 -13.88
C TRP A 259 6.86 -10.50 -14.91
N LYS A 260 8.12 -10.20 -14.62
CA LYS A 260 9.26 -10.73 -15.40
C LYS A 260 9.36 -12.25 -15.22
N SER A 261 10.00 -12.91 -16.16
CA SER A 261 10.40 -14.31 -15.99
C SER A 261 11.66 -14.41 -15.14
N GLY A 262 11.78 -15.47 -14.33
CA GLY A 262 12.99 -15.82 -13.62
C GLY A 262 12.96 -15.58 -12.10
N PRO A 263 14.08 -15.88 -11.43
CA PRO A 263 14.12 -16.08 -9.99
C PRO A 263 13.77 -14.84 -9.16
N VAL A 264 14.01 -13.63 -9.68
CA VAL A 264 13.69 -12.38 -8.98
C VAL A 264 12.17 -12.21 -8.84
N ALA A 265 11.42 -12.37 -9.94
CA ALA A 265 9.97 -12.29 -9.91
C ALA A 265 9.35 -13.46 -9.15
N ASP A 266 9.88 -14.68 -9.33
CA ASP A 266 9.40 -15.88 -8.64
C ASP A 266 9.55 -15.74 -7.11
N ASP A 267 10.63 -15.13 -6.64
CA ASP A 267 10.84 -14.87 -5.21
C ASP A 267 9.84 -13.85 -4.66
N VAL A 268 9.64 -12.73 -5.37
CA VAL A 268 8.68 -11.71 -4.98
C VAL A 268 7.25 -12.26 -4.97
N ILE A 269 6.87 -13.08 -5.95
CA ILE A 269 5.57 -13.74 -6.01
C ILE A 269 5.36 -14.63 -4.78
N ARG A 270 6.37 -15.46 -4.40
CA ARG A 270 6.30 -16.31 -3.21
C ARG A 270 6.17 -15.50 -1.91
N ILE A 271 6.98 -14.44 -1.78
CA ILE A 271 6.90 -13.53 -0.63
C ILE A 271 5.48 -12.98 -0.50
N PHE A 272 4.93 -12.44 -1.59
CA PHE A 272 3.61 -11.83 -1.55
C PHE A 272 2.50 -12.86 -1.28
N ALA A 273 2.50 -13.99 -1.99
CA ALA A 273 1.53 -15.08 -1.82
C ALA A 273 1.43 -15.55 -0.37
N ARG A 274 2.59 -15.76 0.29
CA ARG A 274 2.68 -16.17 1.69
C ARG A 274 2.09 -15.13 2.64
N ASN A 275 2.45 -13.85 2.46
CA ASN A 275 2.02 -12.79 3.36
C ASN A 275 0.53 -12.44 3.24
N VAL A 276 -0.07 -12.58 2.05
CA VAL A 276 -1.51 -12.37 1.85
C VAL A 276 -2.33 -13.66 1.97
N ASN A 277 -1.67 -14.80 2.25
CA ASN A 277 -2.30 -16.12 2.35
C ASN A 277 -3.13 -16.50 1.12
N MET A 278 -2.53 -16.35 -0.07
CA MET A 278 -3.15 -16.69 -1.35
C MET A 278 -2.27 -17.65 -2.16
N PRO A 279 -2.86 -18.48 -3.03
CA PRO A 279 -2.08 -19.33 -3.93
C PRO A 279 -1.15 -18.51 -4.86
N GLU A 280 0.09 -18.97 -5.06
CA GLU A 280 1.03 -18.31 -5.99
C GLU A 280 0.45 -18.14 -7.39
N ALA A 281 -0.40 -19.07 -7.84
CA ALA A 281 -1.07 -18.97 -9.14
C ALA A 281 -1.95 -17.72 -9.28
N VAL A 282 -2.62 -17.29 -8.19
CA VAL A 282 -3.40 -16.05 -8.16
C VAL A 282 -2.46 -14.84 -8.29
N ILE A 283 -1.36 -14.82 -7.51
CA ILE A 283 -0.39 -13.73 -7.54
C ILE A 283 0.31 -13.65 -8.90
N ARG A 284 0.64 -14.78 -9.50
CA ARG A 284 1.26 -14.86 -10.83
C ARG A 284 0.33 -14.36 -11.94
N GLY A 285 -0.97 -14.53 -11.76
CA GLY A 285 -2.00 -14.04 -12.69
C GLY A 285 -2.37 -12.57 -12.52
N MET A 286 -2.00 -11.93 -11.41
CA MET A 286 -2.36 -10.54 -11.18
C MET A 286 -1.59 -9.55 -12.06
N THR A 287 -2.18 -8.39 -12.32
CA THR A 287 -1.50 -7.26 -12.91
C THR A 287 -0.77 -6.49 -11.80
N PRO A 288 0.59 -6.46 -11.78
CA PRO A 288 1.33 -5.67 -10.80
C PRO A 288 1.01 -4.17 -10.90
N GLN A 289 1.04 -3.48 -9.76
CA GLN A 289 0.90 -2.04 -9.70
C GLN A 289 2.15 -1.31 -10.21
N PHE A 290 2.00 -0.06 -10.61
CA PHE A 290 3.15 0.82 -10.76
C PHE A 290 3.71 1.16 -9.38
N ALA A 291 5.01 0.94 -9.21
CA ALA A 291 5.77 1.33 -8.02
C ALA A 291 6.81 2.39 -8.40
N ASP A 292 6.80 3.51 -7.69
CA ASP A 292 7.87 4.47 -7.78
C ASP A 292 9.07 4.00 -6.96
N ALA A 293 10.28 4.04 -7.56
CA ALA A 293 11.50 3.53 -6.92
C ALA A 293 11.95 4.37 -5.72
N ASP A 294 11.55 5.64 -5.68
CA ASP A 294 11.94 6.62 -4.68
C ASP A 294 10.74 7.12 -3.86
N GLY A 295 9.56 6.49 -4.08
CA GLY A 295 8.35 6.76 -3.34
C GLY A 295 7.65 8.07 -3.73
N ASP A 296 7.93 8.63 -4.93
CA ASP A 296 7.33 9.88 -5.38
C ASP A 296 5.81 9.75 -5.59
N ILE A 297 5.09 10.83 -5.29
CA ILE A 297 3.64 10.87 -5.22
C ILE A 297 3.06 11.74 -6.35
N ASN A 298 2.02 11.24 -7.01
CA ASN A 298 1.19 12.06 -7.87
C ASN A 298 0.22 12.91 -7.03
N VAL A 299 0.65 14.08 -6.59
CA VAL A 299 -0.15 14.98 -5.75
C VAL A 299 -1.43 15.45 -6.46
N GLU A 300 -1.44 15.49 -7.81
CA GLU A 300 -2.64 15.86 -8.56
C GLU A 300 -3.79 14.87 -8.35
N SER A 301 -3.49 13.56 -8.25
CA SER A 301 -4.50 12.57 -7.88
C SER A 301 -5.10 12.84 -6.49
N LEU A 302 -4.28 13.27 -5.53
CA LEU A 302 -4.75 13.62 -4.19
C LEU A 302 -5.66 14.87 -4.22
N ARG A 303 -5.36 15.84 -5.09
CA ARG A 303 -6.21 17.03 -5.30
C ARG A 303 -7.56 16.66 -5.91
N MET A 304 -7.58 15.75 -6.88
CA MET A 304 -8.81 15.24 -7.48
C MET A 304 -9.69 14.52 -6.44
N ASP A 305 -9.09 13.63 -5.62
CA ASP A 305 -9.79 12.96 -4.53
C ASP A 305 -10.36 13.98 -3.53
N LEU A 306 -9.57 14.95 -3.09
CA LEU A 306 -10.01 15.99 -2.16
C LEU A 306 -11.17 16.83 -2.75
N ALA A 307 -11.10 17.17 -4.03
CA ALA A 307 -12.18 17.90 -4.71
C ALA A 307 -13.49 17.11 -4.64
N TRP A 308 -13.43 15.80 -4.91
CA TRP A 308 -14.58 14.92 -4.77
C TRP A 308 -15.06 14.83 -3.32
N PHE A 309 -14.19 14.61 -2.33
CA PHE A 309 -14.58 14.53 -0.91
C PHE A 309 -15.22 15.82 -0.39
N LYS A 310 -14.82 16.98 -0.92
CA LYS A 310 -15.49 18.25 -0.64
C LYS A 310 -16.87 18.34 -1.31
N GLN A 311 -16.98 17.89 -2.56
CA GLN A 311 -18.25 17.86 -3.30
C GLN A 311 -19.27 16.91 -2.67
N SER A 312 -18.83 15.73 -2.20
CA SER A 312 -19.68 14.74 -1.53
C SER A 312 -20.07 15.14 -0.10
N GLY A 313 -19.40 16.15 0.48
CA GLY A 313 -19.59 16.56 1.87
C GLY A 313 -18.81 15.74 2.90
N ASP A 314 -17.99 14.78 2.46
CA ASP A 314 -17.15 13.98 3.34
C ASP A 314 -16.01 14.81 3.98
N VAL A 315 -15.57 15.91 3.32
CA VAL A 315 -14.64 16.92 3.84
C VAL A 315 -15.32 18.28 3.80
N THR A 316 -15.57 18.85 4.97
CA THR A 316 -16.26 20.15 5.11
C THR A 316 -15.30 21.35 5.20
N SER A 317 -14.03 21.10 5.49
CA SER A 317 -13.02 22.15 5.55
C SER A 317 -12.82 22.85 4.20
N LYS A 318 -12.87 24.20 4.22
CA LYS A 318 -12.60 25.01 3.04
C LYS A 318 -11.12 25.26 2.82
N THR A 319 -10.31 25.15 3.87
CA THR A 319 -8.89 25.56 3.91
C THR A 319 -7.93 24.40 3.67
N ILE A 320 -8.32 23.16 3.99
CA ILE A 320 -7.46 21.99 3.78
C ILE A 320 -7.13 21.80 2.30
N THR A 321 -5.86 21.52 2.00
CA THR A 321 -5.36 21.20 0.66
C THR A 321 -4.66 19.84 0.66
N ALA A 322 -4.49 19.25 -0.52
CA ALA A 322 -3.76 17.99 -0.66
C ALA A 322 -2.27 18.14 -0.27
N ASP A 323 -1.67 19.30 -0.55
CA ASP A 323 -0.27 19.58 -0.22
C ASP A 323 -0.03 19.60 1.30
N MET A 324 -1.04 19.96 2.09
CA MET A 324 -0.92 20.02 3.55
C MET A 324 -0.79 18.66 4.23
N ILE A 325 -1.17 17.58 3.56
CA ILE A 325 -1.07 16.21 4.11
C ILE A 325 0.17 15.46 3.61
N VAL A 326 0.96 16.04 2.69
CA VAL A 326 2.12 15.39 2.06
C VAL A 326 3.41 15.87 2.74
N ASP A 327 4.29 14.91 3.09
CA ASP A 327 5.64 15.17 3.55
C ASP A 327 6.63 14.17 2.92
N LEU A 328 7.28 14.56 1.83
CA LEU A 328 8.27 13.74 1.13
C LEU A 328 9.69 13.84 1.72
N THR A 329 9.88 14.49 2.85
CA THR A 329 11.20 14.69 3.46
C THR A 329 11.90 13.35 3.71
N PHE A 330 11.18 12.37 4.26
CA PHE A 330 11.70 11.04 4.56
C PHE A 330 12.05 10.23 3.31
N ALA A 331 11.18 10.26 2.29
CA ALA A 331 11.43 9.57 1.03
C ALA A 331 12.65 10.15 0.30
N LYS A 332 12.76 11.48 0.22
CA LYS A 332 13.90 12.17 -0.39
C LYS A 332 15.21 11.91 0.35
N ALA A 333 15.20 11.92 1.69
CA ALA A 333 16.38 11.60 2.49
C ALA A 333 16.83 10.15 2.26
N ALA A 334 15.91 9.19 2.32
CA ALA A 334 16.20 7.78 2.10
C ALA A 334 16.67 7.49 0.66
N ALA A 335 16.03 8.08 -0.35
CA ALA A 335 16.43 7.94 -1.74
C ALA A 335 17.84 8.49 -2.00
N LYS A 336 18.17 9.62 -1.36
CA LYS A 336 19.53 10.21 -1.43
C LYS A 336 20.60 9.26 -0.87
N GLU A 337 20.33 8.62 0.28
CA GLU A 337 21.24 7.65 0.89
C GLU A 337 21.40 6.38 0.04
N LEU A 338 20.33 5.91 -0.57
CA LEU A 338 20.34 4.72 -1.44
C LEU A 338 21.01 5.00 -2.79
N GLY A 339 21.14 6.24 -3.19
CA GLY A 339 21.58 6.65 -4.52
C GLY A 339 20.52 6.39 -5.61
N PRO A 340 20.77 6.83 -6.86
CA PRO A 340 19.83 6.66 -7.97
C PRO A 340 19.45 5.20 -8.18
N TYR A 341 18.16 4.94 -8.37
CA TYR A 341 17.69 3.61 -8.74
C TYR A 341 18.28 3.18 -10.09
N LYS A 342 18.83 1.98 -10.12
CA LYS A 342 19.30 1.30 -11.34
C LYS A 342 18.59 -0.04 -11.42
N ALA A 343 17.80 -0.24 -12.48
CA ALA A 343 17.14 -1.53 -12.72
C ALA A 343 18.19 -2.66 -12.83
N LYS A 344 17.87 -3.82 -12.24
CA LYS A 344 18.68 -5.04 -12.31
C LYS A 344 18.22 -5.94 -13.43
#